data_2d9a50f7bc9147aacb934adfdc63d5ee
#
_entry.id   2d9a50f7bc9147aacb934adfdc63d5ee
#
_cell.length_a   1.000
_cell.length_b   1.000
_cell.length_c   1.000
_cell.angle_alpha   90.00
_cell.angle_beta   90.00
_cell.angle_gamma   90.00
#
_symmetry.space_group_name_H-M   'P 1'
#
loop_
_entity.id
_entity.type
_entity.pdbx_description
1 polymer ?
#
loop_
_entity_poly.entity_id
_entity_poly.type
_entity_poly.pdbx_seq_one_letter_code
_entity_poly.pdbx_strand_id
1 'polypeptide(L)'
;KYIIFYFAIIYKTLFTKYDFIYNHQITHSAPALRICRYFRKFKLVMNIHGGDIVTIDKTSKKLLNFAIPLLVNSNLIVVPSDYFKNVVLNKIPGISLSQLFVSASGGVDKNIFTCLNSHISSTSTIVYVSRIDTGKGWNVLIDAILELRLSGDFAGKRVLFVGYGEQAEMLNEKINDLDLSDCCYYLGPKTHRELSELYNQADIMIFPTMLYESLGLVGIEAMACGCPVIGSDIGCLPEYIKEGITGFLFEPGNSHELAERIVDFYKLTEKQRNTMRLEAIRYVDKYESRKISQALINKIKEI
;
A
#
# COMPACT_ATOMS: atom_id res chain seq x y z
N LYS A 1 -8.04 25.06 14.79
CA LYS A 1 -7.92 24.50 13.43
C LYS A 1 -9.14 23.68 13.05
N TYR A 2 -9.58 22.69 13.86
CA TYR A 2 -10.77 21.87 13.60
C TYR A 2 -12.10 22.62 13.61
N ILE A 3 -12.25 23.65 14.44
CA ILE A 3 -13.48 24.48 14.49
C ILE A 3 -13.73 25.14 13.15
N ILE A 4 -12.73 25.80 12.55
CA ILE A 4 -12.82 26.43 11.24
C ILE A 4 -13.15 25.38 10.14
N PHE A 5 -12.54 24.20 10.21
CA PHE A 5 -12.81 23.11 9.30
C PHE A 5 -14.27 22.64 9.37
N TYR A 6 -14.84 22.47 10.57
CA TYR A 6 -16.24 22.09 10.74
C TYR A 6 -17.21 23.18 10.26
N PHE A 7 -16.92 24.45 10.56
CA PHE A 7 -17.72 25.55 10.03
C PHE A 7 -17.71 25.59 8.50
N ALA A 8 -16.55 25.38 7.87
CA ALA A 8 -16.43 25.34 6.42
C ALA A 8 -17.26 24.19 5.82
N ILE A 9 -17.19 22.98 6.41
CA ILE A 9 -18.01 21.85 5.97
C ILE A 9 -19.50 22.16 6.10
N ILE A 10 -19.94 22.65 7.26
CA ILE A 10 -21.34 22.95 7.53
C ILE A 10 -21.83 24.02 6.56
N TYR A 11 -21.12 25.14 6.44
CA TYR A 11 -21.49 26.22 5.53
C TYR A 11 -21.61 25.72 4.08
N LYS A 12 -20.56 25.07 3.57
CA LYS A 12 -20.57 24.55 2.20
C LYS A 12 -21.69 23.52 2.00
N THR A 13 -21.88 22.59 2.92
CA THR A 13 -22.89 21.53 2.79
C THR A 13 -24.31 22.06 2.83
N LEU A 14 -24.59 23.08 3.64
CA LEU A 14 -25.96 23.60 3.80
C LEU A 14 -26.32 24.67 2.76
N PHE A 15 -25.39 25.52 2.37
CA PHE A 15 -25.67 26.73 1.58
C PHE A 15 -25.19 26.64 0.12
N THR A 16 -24.53 25.54 -0.30
CA THR A 16 -24.16 25.34 -1.71
C THR A 16 -24.90 24.14 -2.29
N LYS A 17 -25.26 24.21 -3.58
CA LYS A 17 -25.87 23.06 -4.29
C LYS A 17 -24.79 22.12 -4.78
N TYR A 18 -24.96 20.84 -4.50
CA TYR A 18 -24.10 19.73 -4.96
C TYR A 18 -24.98 18.57 -5.38
N ASP A 19 -24.54 17.80 -6.37
CA ASP A 19 -25.17 16.54 -6.74
C ASP A 19 -24.87 15.47 -5.68
N PHE A 20 -23.65 15.45 -5.16
CA PHE A 20 -23.21 14.57 -4.09
C PHE A 20 -22.04 15.18 -3.30
N ILE A 21 -21.77 14.62 -2.13
CA ILE A 21 -20.58 14.93 -1.32
C ILE A 21 -19.67 13.71 -1.35
N TYR A 22 -18.42 13.90 -1.81
CA TYR A 22 -17.38 12.87 -1.77
C TYR A 22 -16.45 13.15 -0.58
N ASN A 23 -16.49 12.27 0.41
CA ASN A 23 -15.81 12.48 1.65
C ASN A 23 -14.60 11.54 1.80
N HIS A 24 -13.40 12.10 1.84
CA HIS A 24 -12.17 11.39 2.17
C HIS A 24 -11.91 11.42 3.68
N GLN A 25 -11.27 10.37 4.21
CA GLN A 25 -10.97 10.26 5.64
C GLN A 25 -12.21 10.47 6.52
N ILE A 26 -13.05 9.46 6.50
CA ILE A 26 -14.43 9.49 7.00
C ILE A 26 -14.60 9.97 8.44
N THR A 27 -13.59 9.80 9.30
CA THR A 27 -13.71 10.04 10.75
C THR A 27 -13.74 11.52 11.11
N HIS A 28 -12.84 12.32 10.57
CA HIS A 28 -12.66 13.72 10.97
C HIS A 28 -13.80 14.65 10.53
N SER A 29 -14.41 14.39 9.37
CA SER A 29 -15.53 15.17 8.84
C SER A 29 -16.89 14.72 9.37
N ALA A 30 -16.97 13.52 9.95
CA ALA A 30 -18.21 12.90 10.40
C ALA A 30 -19.05 13.77 11.35
N PRO A 31 -18.50 14.45 12.37
CA PRO A 31 -19.30 15.29 13.25
C PRO A 31 -20.06 16.39 12.50
N ALA A 32 -19.39 17.11 11.60
CA ALA A 32 -19.98 18.18 10.82
C ALA A 32 -21.03 17.69 9.82
N LEU A 33 -20.72 16.63 9.06
CA LEU A 33 -21.65 16.02 8.09
C LEU A 33 -22.90 15.44 8.77
N ARG A 34 -22.75 14.89 9.97
CA ARG A 34 -23.87 14.38 10.75
C ARG A 34 -24.84 15.49 11.18
N ILE A 35 -24.31 16.65 11.57
CA ILE A 35 -25.13 17.84 11.83
C ILE A 35 -25.86 18.27 10.56
N CYS A 36 -25.17 18.35 9.43
CA CYS A 36 -25.79 18.76 8.16
C CYS A 36 -26.96 17.84 7.73
N ARG A 37 -26.88 16.54 8.02
CA ARG A 37 -27.94 15.56 7.70
C ARG A 37 -29.29 15.87 8.40
N TYR A 38 -29.29 16.55 9.52
CA TYR A 38 -30.53 16.99 10.17
C TYR A 38 -31.26 18.09 9.37
N PHE A 39 -30.52 18.94 8.68
CA PHE A 39 -31.06 20.10 7.97
C PHE A 39 -31.24 19.88 6.48
N ARG A 40 -30.49 18.97 5.88
CA ARG A 40 -30.51 18.74 4.45
C ARG A 40 -30.22 17.27 4.09
N LYS A 41 -31.01 16.75 3.13
CA LYS A 41 -30.71 15.46 2.49
C LYS A 41 -29.70 15.69 1.35
N PHE A 42 -28.69 14.85 1.25
CA PHE A 42 -27.69 14.86 0.19
C PHE A 42 -27.17 13.45 -0.07
N LYS A 43 -26.76 13.21 -1.30
CA LYS A 43 -26.05 11.97 -1.66
C LYS A 43 -24.66 12.01 -1.07
N LEU A 44 -24.20 10.91 -0.46
CA LEU A 44 -22.93 10.82 0.25
C LEU A 44 -22.13 9.63 -0.24
N VAL A 45 -20.92 9.90 -0.70
CA VAL A 45 -19.89 8.90 -1.02
C VAL A 45 -18.83 8.98 0.07
N MET A 46 -18.56 7.86 0.74
CA MET A 46 -17.59 7.75 1.82
C MET A 46 -16.37 6.96 1.35
N ASN A 47 -15.22 7.59 1.25
CA ASN A 47 -13.98 6.95 0.82
C ASN A 47 -13.09 6.60 2.02
N ILE A 48 -12.88 5.30 2.23
CA ILE A 48 -12.10 4.72 3.32
C ILE A 48 -10.64 4.56 2.87
N HIS A 49 -9.71 4.98 3.73
CA HIS A 49 -8.28 4.88 3.50
C HIS A 49 -7.55 3.87 4.41
N GLY A 50 -8.28 2.95 5.04
CA GLY A 50 -7.74 1.91 5.92
C GLY A 50 -7.58 2.36 7.37
N GLY A 51 -6.73 3.34 7.66
CA GLY A 51 -6.52 3.87 9.02
C GLY A 51 -7.77 4.43 9.69
N ASP A 52 -8.76 4.84 8.91
CA ASP A 52 -10.06 5.32 9.40
C ASP A 52 -10.92 4.19 9.99
N ILE A 53 -10.73 2.97 9.54
CA ILE A 53 -11.48 1.78 10.00
C ILE A 53 -10.67 0.96 10.99
N VAL A 54 -9.38 0.73 10.71
CA VAL A 54 -8.47 0.03 11.61
C VAL A 54 -7.85 1.04 12.57
N THR A 55 -8.65 1.46 13.55
CA THR A 55 -8.26 2.49 14.52
C THR A 55 -7.52 1.88 15.70
N ILE A 56 -6.36 2.44 16.05
CA ILE A 56 -5.52 1.96 17.16
C ILE A 56 -5.84 2.75 18.45
N ASP A 57 -5.95 4.06 18.35
CA ASP A 57 -6.13 4.94 19.52
C ASP A 57 -7.60 5.20 19.90
N LYS A 58 -7.81 5.64 21.14
CA LYS A 58 -9.15 5.89 21.71
C LYS A 58 -9.91 7.02 20.98
N THR A 59 -9.19 8.03 20.48
CA THR A 59 -9.80 9.20 19.82
C THR A 59 -10.33 8.80 18.45
N SER A 60 -9.53 8.10 17.67
CA SER A 60 -9.93 7.56 16.36
C SER A 60 -11.12 6.60 16.47
N LYS A 61 -11.15 5.75 17.53
CA LYS A 61 -12.32 4.89 17.82
C LYS A 61 -13.60 5.69 18.09
N LYS A 62 -13.52 6.78 18.87
CA LYS A 62 -14.67 7.66 19.12
C LYS A 62 -15.15 8.33 17.83
N LEU A 63 -14.23 8.85 17.02
CA LEU A 63 -14.56 9.47 15.74
C LEU A 63 -15.18 8.48 14.75
N LEU A 64 -14.70 7.24 14.72
CA LEU A 64 -15.31 6.18 13.92
C LEU A 64 -16.75 5.91 14.37
N ASN A 65 -17.03 5.83 15.66
CA ASN A 65 -18.40 5.66 16.17
C ASN A 65 -19.34 6.79 15.72
N PHE A 66 -18.83 8.02 15.58
CA PHE A 66 -19.58 9.12 14.98
C PHE A 66 -19.81 8.95 13.49
N ALA A 67 -18.88 8.31 12.78
CA ALA A 67 -18.98 8.08 11.34
C ALA A 67 -19.90 6.90 10.98
N ILE A 68 -20.06 5.90 11.83
CA ILE A 68 -20.87 4.70 11.55
C ILE A 68 -22.28 5.02 11.02
N PRO A 69 -23.09 5.91 11.64
CA PRO A 69 -24.42 6.22 11.11
C PRO A 69 -24.40 6.88 9.73
N LEU A 70 -23.31 7.62 9.40
CA LEU A 70 -23.14 8.18 8.06
C LEU A 70 -22.77 7.11 7.05
N LEU A 71 -21.90 6.16 7.42
CA LEU A 71 -21.51 5.02 6.58
C LEU A 71 -22.74 4.15 6.24
N VAL A 72 -23.50 3.72 7.25
CA VAL A 72 -24.69 2.88 7.07
C VAL A 72 -25.73 3.57 6.16
N ASN A 73 -25.85 4.88 6.23
CA ASN A 73 -26.79 5.67 5.42
C ASN A 73 -26.13 6.36 4.22
N SER A 74 -24.92 5.99 3.83
CA SER A 74 -24.29 6.53 2.63
C SER A 74 -24.80 5.85 1.36
N ASN A 75 -24.73 6.56 0.24
CA ASN A 75 -25.11 6.02 -1.06
C ASN A 75 -24.04 5.08 -1.62
N LEU A 76 -22.77 5.35 -1.30
CA LEU A 76 -21.63 4.56 -1.75
C LEU A 76 -20.51 4.63 -0.71
N ILE A 77 -19.88 3.49 -0.46
CA ILE A 77 -18.66 3.37 0.34
C ILE A 77 -17.56 2.83 -0.58
N VAL A 78 -16.54 3.66 -0.77
CA VAL A 78 -15.37 3.30 -1.55
C VAL A 78 -14.30 2.75 -0.62
N VAL A 79 -13.77 1.59 -0.94
CA VAL A 79 -12.72 0.90 -0.16
C VAL A 79 -11.50 0.61 -1.04
N PRO A 80 -10.28 0.57 -0.48
CA PRO A 80 -9.05 0.45 -1.28
C PRO A 80 -8.78 -0.96 -1.83
N SER A 81 -9.35 -2.02 -1.23
CA SER A 81 -9.07 -3.41 -1.58
C SER A 81 -10.23 -4.32 -1.17
N ASP A 82 -10.26 -5.55 -1.66
CA ASP A 82 -11.24 -6.58 -1.24
C ASP A 82 -11.03 -6.97 0.23
N TYR A 83 -9.79 -6.96 0.71
CA TYR A 83 -9.49 -7.09 2.13
C TYR A 83 -10.25 -6.05 2.97
N PHE A 84 -10.13 -4.76 2.64
CA PHE A 84 -10.83 -3.70 3.37
C PHE A 84 -12.35 -3.73 3.17
N LYS A 85 -12.85 -4.20 2.06
CA LYS A 85 -14.28 -4.48 1.87
C LYS A 85 -14.78 -5.48 2.92
N ASN A 86 -14.06 -6.57 3.13
CA ASN A 86 -14.39 -7.58 4.14
C ASN A 86 -14.24 -7.02 5.56
N VAL A 87 -13.20 -6.22 5.83
CA VAL A 87 -13.02 -5.55 7.13
C VAL A 87 -14.20 -4.65 7.45
N VAL A 88 -14.71 -3.88 6.49
CA VAL A 88 -15.87 -2.98 6.67
C VAL A 88 -17.13 -3.78 6.96
N LEU A 89 -17.41 -4.83 6.18
CA LEU A 89 -18.59 -5.70 6.37
C LEU A 89 -18.60 -6.37 7.75
N ASN A 90 -17.45 -6.87 8.19
CA ASN A 90 -17.33 -7.55 9.47
C ASN A 90 -17.39 -6.59 10.67
N LYS A 91 -16.89 -5.37 10.50
CA LYS A 91 -16.72 -4.42 11.61
C LYS A 91 -17.92 -3.50 11.80
N ILE A 92 -18.68 -3.21 10.76
CA ILE A 92 -19.78 -2.24 10.80
C ILE A 92 -21.09 -2.92 10.41
N PRO A 93 -21.90 -3.36 11.41
CA PRO A 93 -23.21 -3.90 11.14
C PRO A 93 -24.13 -2.91 10.40
N GLY A 94 -24.94 -3.41 9.49
CA GLY A 94 -25.92 -2.61 8.74
C GLY A 94 -25.41 -2.05 7.41
N ILE A 95 -24.16 -2.27 7.05
CA ILE A 95 -23.67 -1.97 5.70
C ILE A 95 -24.03 -3.12 4.76
N SER A 96 -24.63 -2.77 3.61
CA SER A 96 -24.95 -3.71 2.54
C SER A 96 -23.76 -3.87 1.58
N LEU A 97 -23.59 -5.07 1.05
CA LEU A 97 -22.61 -5.37 0.01
C LEU A 97 -22.77 -4.47 -1.23
N SER A 98 -24.01 -4.11 -1.57
CA SER A 98 -24.33 -3.22 -2.70
C SER A 98 -23.86 -1.79 -2.52
N GLN A 99 -23.62 -1.34 -1.28
CA GLN A 99 -23.09 -0.02 -0.97
C GLN A 99 -21.56 0.05 -1.14
N LEU A 100 -20.86 -1.10 -1.21
CA LEU A 100 -19.41 -1.16 -1.25
C LEU A 100 -18.88 -1.24 -2.67
N PHE A 101 -17.88 -0.43 -2.96
CA PHE A 101 -17.16 -0.43 -4.22
C PHE A 101 -15.66 -0.42 -3.98
N VAL A 102 -14.95 -1.38 -4.57
CA VAL A 102 -13.49 -1.44 -4.47
C VAL A 102 -12.88 -0.52 -5.52
N SER A 103 -12.13 0.48 -5.06
CA SER A 103 -11.35 1.39 -5.89
C SER A 103 -9.93 1.47 -5.34
N ALA A 104 -8.99 0.97 -6.09
CA ALA A 104 -7.63 0.67 -5.68
C ALA A 104 -6.77 1.93 -5.45
N SER A 105 -7.14 2.77 -4.48
CA SER A 105 -6.36 3.96 -4.01
C SER A 105 -5.85 4.90 -5.12
N GLY A 106 -6.60 5.01 -6.23
CA GLY A 106 -6.21 5.81 -7.40
C GLY A 106 -5.35 5.04 -8.42
N GLY A 107 -4.89 3.84 -8.07
CA GLY A 107 -4.12 2.99 -8.99
C GLY A 107 -2.69 3.46 -9.25
N VAL A 108 -2.07 2.89 -10.27
CA VAL A 108 -0.69 3.17 -10.69
C VAL A 108 -0.66 3.88 -12.05
N ASP A 109 0.14 4.94 -12.15
CA ASP A 109 0.36 5.66 -13.40
C ASP A 109 1.37 4.93 -14.28
N LYS A 110 0.87 4.27 -15.32
CA LYS A 110 1.70 3.53 -16.29
C LYS A 110 2.58 4.42 -17.18
N ASN A 111 2.38 5.74 -17.20
CA ASN A 111 3.32 6.64 -17.89
C ASN A 111 4.61 6.82 -17.06
N ILE A 112 4.57 6.51 -15.76
CA ILE A 112 5.71 6.60 -14.85
C ILE A 112 6.25 5.20 -14.56
N PHE A 113 5.37 4.31 -14.08
CA PHE A 113 5.74 2.94 -13.70
C PHE A 113 5.46 1.99 -14.85
N THR A 114 6.47 1.76 -15.65
CA THR A 114 6.43 0.87 -16.82
C THR A 114 7.70 0.04 -16.91
N CYS A 115 7.59 -1.17 -17.40
CA CYS A 115 8.75 -2.04 -17.63
C CYS A 115 9.55 -1.53 -18.82
N LEU A 116 10.80 -1.17 -18.58
CA LEU A 116 11.78 -0.86 -19.60
C LEU A 116 12.46 -2.18 -19.97
N ASN A 117 12.38 -2.61 -21.22
CA ASN A 117 12.86 -3.93 -21.73
C ASN A 117 14.34 -4.26 -21.51
N SER A 118 15.09 -3.41 -20.84
CA SER A 118 16.53 -3.55 -20.59
C SER A 118 16.82 -3.87 -19.12
N HIS A 119 16.44 -5.06 -18.65
CA HIS A 119 16.96 -5.55 -17.37
C HIS A 119 18.37 -6.10 -17.60
N ILE A 120 19.36 -5.24 -17.51
CA ILE A 120 20.78 -5.62 -17.51
C ILE A 120 21.36 -5.03 -16.22
N SER A 121 21.15 -5.70 -15.09
CA SER A 121 21.96 -5.42 -13.90
C SER A 121 23.06 -6.48 -13.83
N SER A 122 24.30 -6.04 -13.82
CA SER A 122 25.46 -6.90 -13.55
C SER A 122 25.55 -7.32 -12.07
N THR A 123 24.77 -6.69 -11.21
CA THR A 123 24.76 -6.92 -9.76
C THR A 123 23.33 -7.21 -9.30
N SER A 124 23.14 -8.33 -8.61
CA SER A 124 21.85 -8.69 -8.03
C SER A 124 21.39 -7.63 -7.03
N THR A 125 20.25 -6.99 -7.32
CA THR A 125 19.76 -5.84 -6.57
C THR A 125 18.39 -6.13 -5.97
N ILE A 126 18.31 -6.02 -4.66
CA ILE A 126 17.08 -6.03 -3.87
C ILE A 126 16.71 -4.58 -3.56
N VAL A 127 15.44 -4.22 -3.68
CA VAL A 127 14.97 -2.89 -3.29
C VAL A 127 13.91 -2.98 -2.18
N TYR A 128 14.02 -2.10 -1.21
CA TYR A 128 13.01 -1.84 -0.19
C TYR A 128 12.53 -0.40 -0.37
N VAL A 129 11.23 -0.21 -0.54
CA VAL A 129 10.62 1.13 -0.69
C VAL A 129 9.48 1.28 0.30
N SER A 130 9.67 2.09 1.32
CA SER A 130 8.64 2.40 2.31
C SER A 130 9.07 3.59 3.18
N ARG A 131 8.17 4.06 4.04
CA ARG A 131 8.61 4.88 5.17
C ARG A 131 9.49 4.05 6.09
N ILE A 132 10.55 4.68 6.62
CA ILE A 132 11.45 4.03 7.58
C ILE A 132 10.89 4.29 8.99
N ASP A 133 9.79 3.60 9.30
CA ASP A 133 9.05 3.76 10.55
C ASP A 133 8.78 2.40 11.21
N THR A 134 8.37 2.43 12.47
CA THR A 134 7.93 1.24 13.22
C THR A 134 6.82 0.51 12.46
N GLY A 135 6.95 -0.80 12.34
CA GLY A 135 5.98 -1.68 11.68
C GLY A 135 6.13 -1.76 10.15
N LYS A 136 7.06 -0.99 9.53
CA LYS A 136 7.33 -1.09 8.09
C LYS A 136 8.35 -2.19 7.74
N GLY A 137 8.90 -2.87 8.74
CA GLY A 137 9.66 -4.11 8.58
C GLY A 137 11.08 -3.95 8.02
N TRP A 138 11.63 -2.73 7.97
CA TRP A 138 13.02 -2.53 7.53
C TRP A 138 14.01 -3.34 8.39
N ASN A 139 13.74 -3.46 9.69
CA ASN A 139 14.52 -4.26 10.63
C ASN A 139 14.42 -5.77 10.33
N VAL A 140 13.24 -6.25 9.94
CA VAL A 140 13.03 -7.67 9.54
C VAL A 140 13.90 -8.00 8.31
N LEU A 141 13.98 -7.06 7.34
CA LEU A 141 14.84 -7.23 6.18
C LEU A 141 16.34 -7.22 6.57
N ILE A 142 16.77 -6.31 7.45
CA ILE A 142 18.17 -6.30 7.95
C ILE A 142 18.51 -7.62 8.62
N ASP A 143 17.64 -8.15 9.48
CA ASP A 143 17.89 -9.41 10.19
C ASP A 143 17.95 -10.60 9.20
N ALA A 144 17.11 -10.62 8.16
CA ALA A 144 17.17 -11.61 7.08
C ALA A 144 18.49 -11.53 6.26
N ILE A 145 18.94 -10.30 5.95
CA ILE A 145 20.22 -10.09 5.23
C ILE A 145 21.41 -10.58 6.06
N LEU A 146 21.39 -10.30 7.36
CA LEU A 146 22.45 -10.76 8.28
C LEU A 146 22.53 -12.30 8.29
N GLU A 147 21.39 -12.97 8.37
CA GLU A 147 21.32 -14.44 8.31
C GLU A 147 21.89 -14.97 6.98
N LEU A 148 21.46 -14.40 5.84
CA LEU A 148 21.94 -14.78 4.52
C LEU A 148 23.44 -14.51 4.32
N ARG A 149 23.97 -13.47 4.97
CA ARG A 149 25.39 -13.17 4.92
C ARG A 149 26.22 -14.20 5.71
N LEU A 150 25.72 -14.59 6.89
CA LEU A 150 26.36 -15.60 7.72
C LEU A 150 26.34 -16.98 7.07
N SER A 151 25.30 -17.33 6.30
CA SER A 151 25.23 -18.57 5.54
C SER A 151 26.04 -18.55 4.23
N GLY A 152 26.46 -17.36 3.77
CA GLY A 152 27.15 -17.19 2.49
C GLY A 152 26.22 -17.00 1.27
N ASP A 153 24.91 -17.07 1.46
CA ASP A 153 23.91 -17.00 0.39
C ASP A 153 23.67 -15.56 -0.13
N PHE A 154 24.29 -14.54 0.52
CA PHE A 154 24.15 -13.14 0.12
C PHE A 154 25.26 -12.61 -0.79
N ALA A 155 26.28 -13.41 -1.09
CA ALA A 155 27.43 -12.97 -1.91
C ALA A 155 26.99 -12.38 -3.26
N GLY A 156 27.57 -11.25 -3.65
CA GLY A 156 27.30 -10.56 -4.92
C GLY A 156 25.93 -9.87 -5.03
N LYS A 157 25.21 -9.74 -3.92
CA LYS A 157 23.91 -9.05 -3.86
C LYS A 157 24.02 -7.76 -3.06
N ARG A 158 23.14 -6.81 -3.39
CA ARG A 158 23.00 -5.54 -2.65
C ARG A 158 21.55 -5.23 -2.34
N VAL A 159 21.33 -4.44 -1.28
CA VAL A 159 20.02 -3.93 -0.91
C VAL A 159 20.02 -2.41 -0.93
N LEU A 160 19.01 -1.84 -1.57
CA LEU A 160 18.76 -0.41 -1.63
C LEU A 160 17.53 -0.09 -0.76
N PHE A 161 17.74 0.61 0.34
CA PHE A 161 16.67 1.12 1.20
C PHE A 161 16.28 2.52 0.73
N VAL A 162 15.01 2.69 0.38
CA VAL A 162 14.48 3.94 -0.16
C VAL A 162 13.27 4.40 0.65
N GLY A 163 13.28 5.67 1.02
CA GLY A 163 12.21 6.32 1.76
C GLY A 163 12.71 7.30 2.81
N TYR A 164 11.81 7.75 3.65
CA TYR A 164 12.10 8.60 4.81
C TYR A 164 11.26 8.12 6.00
N GLY A 165 11.61 8.55 7.21
CA GLY A 165 10.85 8.21 8.41
C GLY A 165 11.62 8.52 9.67
N GLU A 166 10.96 8.36 10.81
CA GLU A 166 11.54 8.68 12.12
C GLU A 166 12.70 7.74 12.51
N GLN A 167 12.78 6.57 11.88
CA GLN A 167 13.81 5.56 12.16
C GLN A 167 14.92 5.51 11.09
N ALA A 168 15.03 6.53 10.23
CA ALA A 168 16.05 6.54 9.16
C ALA A 168 17.49 6.53 9.70
N GLU A 169 17.75 7.28 10.78
CA GLU A 169 19.07 7.29 11.46
C GLU A 169 19.35 5.92 12.07
N MET A 170 18.37 5.32 12.76
CA MET A 170 18.49 3.98 13.35
C MET A 170 18.78 2.91 12.30
N LEU A 171 18.19 3.01 11.09
CA LEU A 171 18.52 2.11 9.99
C LEU A 171 20.00 2.23 9.60
N ASN A 172 20.53 3.45 9.44
CA ASN A 172 21.94 3.67 9.10
C ASN A 172 22.88 3.17 10.19
N GLU A 173 22.57 3.44 11.46
CA GLU A 173 23.32 2.91 12.60
C GLU A 173 23.34 1.39 12.57
N LYS A 174 22.19 0.75 12.42
CA LYS A 174 22.10 -0.73 12.38
C LYS A 174 22.87 -1.35 11.20
N ILE A 175 22.88 -0.70 10.02
CA ILE A 175 23.70 -1.14 8.87
C ILE A 175 25.19 -1.11 9.23
N ASN A 176 25.66 -0.05 9.90
CA ASN A 176 27.08 0.08 10.30
C ASN A 176 27.46 -0.88 11.42
N ASP A 177 26.62 -0.98 12.47
CA ASP A 177 26.89 -1.82 13.65
C ASP A 177 26.94 -3.32 13.29
N LEU A 178 26.22 -3.72 12.26
CA LEU A 178 26.21 -5.11 11.77
C LEU A 178 27.19 -5.36 10.60
N ASP A 179 28.06 -4.38 10.30
CA ASP A 179 29.05 -4.46 9.21
C ASP A 179 28.44 -4.83 7.84
N LEU A 180 27.28 -4.21 7.53
CA LEU A 180 26.52 -4.43 6.28
C LEU A 180 26.71 -3.30 5.25
N SER A 181 27.61 -2.34 5.50
CA SER A 181 27.79 -1.13 4.68
C SER A 181 28.36 -1.40 3.28
N ASP A 182 28.92 -2.58 3.06
CA ASP A 182 29.39 -3.05 1.74
C ASP A 182 28.27 -3.54 0.82
N CYS A 183 27.09 -3.84 1.37
CA CYS A 183 25.97 -4.41 0.61
C CYS A 183 24.61 -3.76 0.87
N CYS A 184 24.43 -2.97 1.92
CA CYS A 184 23.20 -2.26 2.25
C CYS A 184 23.38 -0.75 2.15
N TYR A 185 22.54 -0.10 1.35
CA TYR A 185 22.64 1.33 1.05
C TYR A 185 21.33 2.04 1.33
N TYR A 186 21.35 3.05 2.20
CA TYR A 186 20.20 3.94 2.40
C TYR A 186 20.29 5.13 1.45
N LEU A 187 19.31 5.26 0.54
CA LEU A 187 19.29 6.25 -0.53
C LEU A 187 18.41 7.47 -0.23
N GLY A 188 17.73 7.48 0.93
CA GLY A 188 16.76 8.54 1.24
C GLY A 188 15.50 8.48 0.35
N PRO A 189 14.66 9.52 0.41
CA PRO A 189 13.45 9.60 -0.42
C PRO A 189 13.78 9.79 -1.89
N LYS A 190 12.93 9.24 -2.77
CA LYS A 190 13.03 9.32 -4.22
C LYS A 190 11.74 9.80 -4.83
N THR A 191 11.83 10.48 -5.97
CA THR A 191 10.67 10.82 -6.81
C THR A 191 10.11 9.57 -7.49
N HIS A 192 8.87 9.61 -7.96
CA HIS A 192 8.25 8.49 -8.68
C HIS A 192 9.05 8.05 -9.92
N ARG A 193 9.70 8.98 -10.62
CA ARG A 193 10.57 8.63 -11.77
C ARG A 193 11.81 7.87 -11.33
N GLU A 194 12.50 8.36 -10.30
CA GLU A 194 13.65 7.66 -9.73
C GLU A 194 13.27 6.29 -9.16
N LEU A 195 12.07 6.17 -8.54
CA LEU A 195 11.56 4.87 -8.09
C LEU A 195 11.31 3.92 -9.26
N SER A 196 10.72 4.42 -10.35
CA SER A 196 10.53 3.62 -11.56
C SER A 196 11.85 3.10 -12.13
N GLU A 197 12.90 3.93 -12.16
CA GLU A 197 14.24 3.52 -12.58
C GLU A 197 14.83 2.45 -11.65
N LEU A 198 14.69 2.62 -10.33
CA LEU A 198 15.17 1.65 -9.35
C LEU A 198 14.43 0.31 -9.47
N TYR A 199 13.10 0.32 -9.61
CA TYR A 199 12.32 -0.90 -9.81
C TYR A 199 12.70 -1.63 -11.10
N ASN A 200 13.01 -0.91 -12.19
CA ASN A 200 13.47 -1.50 -13.45
C ASN A 200 14.87 -2.12 -13.33
N GLN A 201 15.71 -1.64 -12.40
CA GLN A 201 17.04 -2.16 -12.14
C GLN A 201 17.06 -3.29 -11.09
N ALA A 202 16.04 -3.39 -10.27
CA ALA A 202 15.96 -4.37 -9.19
C ALA A 202 15.51 -5.75 -9.70
N ASP A 203 16.08 -6.80 -9.13
CA ASP A 203 15.62 -8.17 -9.37
C ASP A 203 14.30 -8.42 -8.68
N ILE A 204 14.18 -7.91 -7.44
CA ILE A 204 13.03 -8.13 -6.57
C ILE A 204 12.86 -6.99 -5.57
N MET A 205 11.62 -6.68 -5.23
CA MET A 205 11.26 -5.78 -4.14
C MET A 205 10.89 -6.59 -2.89
N ILE A 206 11.40 -6.16 -1.72
CA ILE A 206 10.97 -6.69 -0.44
C ILE A 206 9.99 -5.73 0.22
N PHE A 207 8.81 -6.25 0.62
CA PHE A 207 7.74 -5.49 1.26
C PHE A 207 7.36 -6.12 2.63
N PRO A 208 8.21 -5.99 3.64
CA PRO A 208 8.13 -6.74 4.90
C PRO A 208 7.26 -6.05 5.96
N THR A 209 6.20 -5.38 5.54
CA THR A 209 5.32 -4.64 6.46
C THR A 209 4.67 -5.55 7.49
N MET A 210 4.59 -5.08 8.73
CA MET A 210 3.83 -5.70 9.82
C MET A 210 2.48 -5.00 10.05
N LEU A 211 2.14 -4.05 9.17
CA LEU A 211 0.92 -3.24 9.25
C LEU A 211 -0.07 -3.63 8.16
N TYR A 212 -1.35 -3.49 8.44
CA TYR A 212 -2.40 -3.63 7.44
C TYR A 212 -2.34 -2.46 6.46
N GLU A 213 -1.75 -2.71 5.29
CA GLU A 213 -1.71 -1.74 4.20
C GLU A 213 -3.09 -1.57 3.56
N SER A 214 -3.43 -0.34 3.14
CA SER A 214 -4.70 -0.10 2.43
C SER A 214 -4.75 -0.83 1.09
N LEU A 215 -3.68 -0.70 0.31
CA LEU A 215 -3.45 -1.42 -0.94
C LEU A 215 -1.97 -1.79 -1.13
N GLY A 216 -1.05 -0.99 -0.57
CA GLY A 216 0.39 -1.20 -0.76
C GLY A 216 0.85 -0.82 -2.16
N LEU A 217 0.54 0.40 -2.60
CA LEU A 217 0.83 0.90 -3.96
C LEU A 217 2.27 0.66 -4.40
N VAL A 218 3.26 0.79 -3.49
CA VAL A 218 4.68 0.58 -3.81
C VAL A 218 4.96 -0.83 -4.37
N GLY A 219 4.26 -1.86 -3.87
CA GLY A 219 4.36 -3.23 -4.41
C GLY A 219 3.79 -3.33 -5.83
N ILE A 220 2.65 -2.69 -6.08
CA ILE A 220 2.01 -2.66 -7.40
C ILE A 220 2.83 -1.83 -8.39
N GLU A 221 3.45 -0.71 -7.95
CA GLU A 221 4.38 0.11 -8.72
C GLU A 221 5.61 -0.70 -9.16
N ALA A 222 6.20 -1.46 -8.22
CA ALA A 222 7.32 -2.35 -8.51
C ALA A 222 6.93 -3.41 -9.55
N MET A 223 5.80 -4.09 -9.36
CA MET A 223 5.29 -5.09 -10.30
C MET A 223 4.97 -4.51 -11.68
N ALA A 224 4.47 -3.28 -11.77
CA ALA A 224 4.24 -2.59 -13.04
C ALA A 224 5.54 -2.33 -13.82
N CYS A 225 6.65 -2.14 -13.11
CA CYS A 225 8.00 -2.05 -13.67
C CYS A 225 8.63 -3.43 -13.96
N GLY A 226 7.92 -4.52 -13.70
CA GLY A 226 8.44 -5.88 -13.85
C GLY A 226 9.37 -6.31 -12.72
N CYS A 227 9.28 -5.72 -11.54
CA CYS A 227 9.99 -6.13 -10.34
C CYS A 227 9.04 -6.97 -9.46
N PRO A 228 9.20 -8.30 -9.37
CA PRO A 228 8.39 -9.15 -8.49
C PRO A 228 8.54 -8.73 -7.03
N VAL A 229 7.61 -9.15 -6.18
CA VAL A 229 7.58 -8.75 -4.78
C VAL A 229 7.63 -9.97 -3.86
N ILE A 230 8.55 -9.95 -2.87
CA ILE A 230 8.43 -10.78 -1.68
C ILE A 230 7.78 -9.92 -0.59
N GLY A 231 6.59 -10.28 -0.16
CA GLY A 231 5.81 -9.49 0.79
C GLY A 231 5.32 -10.29 1.97
N SER A 232 5.01 -9.59 3.05
CA SER A 232 4.36 -10.21 4.21
C SER A 232 2.97 -10.72 3.84
N ASP A 233 2.59 -11.90 4.33
CA ASP A 233 1.23 -12.46 4.20
C ASP A 233 0.27 -11.74 5.14
N ILE A 234 -0.03 -10.47 4.86
CA ILE A 234 -0.88 -9.63 5.69
C ILE A 234 -1.75 -8.68 4.84
N GLY A 235 -2.98 -8.48 5.28
CA GLY A 235 -3.87 -7.48 4.72
C GLY A 235 -4.17 -7.71 3.24
N CYS A 236 -3.93 -6.69 2.43
CA CYS A 236 -4.20 -6.72 0.99
C CYS A 236 -3.05 -7.28 0.13
N LEU A 237 -1.85 -7.53 0.69
CA LEU A 237 -0.71 -7.98 -0.10
C LEU A 237 -0.98 -9.29 -0.85
N PRO A 238 -1.63 -10.32 -0.25
CA PRO A 238 -2.00 -11.55 -0.95
C PRO A 238 -3.00 -11.35 -2.11
N GLU A 239 -3.63 -10.18 -2.24
CA GLU A 239 -4.51 -9.90 -3.37
C GLU A 239 -3.75 -9.80 -4.70
N TYR A 240 -2.47 -9.38 -4.67
CA TYR A 240 -1.66 -9.21 -5.87
C TYR A 240 -0.32 -9.97 -5.84
N ILE A 241 0.21 -10.34 -4.68
CA ILE A 241 1.36 -11.24 -4.59
C ILE A 241 0.82 -12.68 -4.63
N LYS A 242 1.14 -13.41 -5.68
CA LYS A 242 0.73 -14.80 -5.88
C LYS A 242 1.96 -15.70 -5.81
N GLU A 243 1.92 -16.63 -4.86
CA GLU A 243 3.02 -17.53 -4.54
C GLU A 243 3.59 -18.22 -5.77
N GLY A 244 4.89 -18.03 -6.03
CA GLY A 244 5.60 -18.59 -7.17
C GLY A 244 5.22 -18.03 -8.55
N ILE A 245 4.22 -17.13 -8.64
CA ILE A 245 3.72 -16.59 -9.90
C ILE A 245 4.13 -15.13 -10.09
N THR A 246 3.80 -14.27 -9.12
CA THR A 246 4.15 -12.84 -9.18
C THR A 246 5.15 -12.42 -8.12
N GLY A 247 5.53 -13.34 -7.25
CA GLY A 247 6.43 -13.16 -6.11
C GLY A 247 6.25 -14.25 -5.08
N PHE A 248 6.60 -13.96 -3.83
CA PHE A 248 6.46 -14.87 -2.69
C PHE A 248 5.86 -14.17 -1.49
N LEU A 249 5.21 -14.94 -0.62
CA LEU A 249 4.70 -14.47 0.66
C LEU A 249 5.51 -15.07 1.80
N PHE A 250 5.57 -14.37 2.94
CA PHE A 250 6.17 -14.85 4.17
C PHE A 250 5.40 -14.33 5.40
N GLU A 251 5.53 -14.98 6.53
CA GLU A 251 4.88 -14.62 7.77
C GLU A 251 5.37 -13.24 8.27
N PRO A 252 4.47 -12.28 8.57
CA PRO A 252 4.84 -10.94 9.04
C PRO A 252 5.79 -10.98 10.26
N GLY A 253 6.95 -10.33 10.13
CA GLY A 253 7.96 -10.27 11.18
C GLY A 253 8.93 -11.46 11.24
N ASN A 254 8.71 -12.51 10.44
CA ASN A 254 9.57 -13.68 10.37
C ASN A 254 10.76 -13.45 9.41
N SER A 255 11.89 -12.97 9.95
CA SER A 255 13.10 -12.70 9.16
C SER A 255 13.73 -13.96 8.58
N HIS A 256 13.61 -15.11 9.26
CA HIS A 256 14.11 -16.38 8.77
C HIS A 256 13.36 -16.82 7.51
N GLU A 257 12.04 -16.84 7.54
CA GLU A 257 11.24 -17.18 6.36
C GLU A 257 11.48 -16.19 5.22
N LEU A 258 11.64 -14.88 5.53
CA LEU A 258 12.03 -13.90 4.52
C LEU A 258 13.38 -14.24 3.86
N ALA A 259 14.37 -14.67 4.65
CA ALA A 259 15.66 -15.12 4.13
C ALA A 259 15.49 -16.34 3.20
N GLU A 260 14.69 -17.34 3.58
CA GLU A 260 14.36 -18.50 2.76
C GLU A 260 13.71 -18.07 1.43
N ARG A 261 12.73 -17.16 1.45
CA ARG A 261 12.07 -16.66 0.22
C ARG A 261 13.02 -15.91 -0.71
N ILE A 262 13.97 -15.16 -0.16
CA ILE A 262 15.04 -14.51 -0.95
C ILE A 262 15.91 -15.59 -1.65
N VAL A 263 16.30 -16.62 -0.92
CA VAL A 263 17.06 -17.76 -1.50
C VAL A 263 16.25 -18.47 -2.58
N ASP A 264 14.98 -18.76 -2.34
CA ASP A 264 14.08 -19.40 -3.30
C ASP A 264 13.99 -18.61 -4.59
N PHE A 265 13.85 -17.28 -4.50
CA PHE A 265 13.84 -16.41 -5.68
C PHE A 265 15.15 -16.51 -6.48
N TYR A 266 16.30 -16.44 -5.81
CA TYR A 266 17.59 -16.50 -6.51
C TYR A 266 17.96 -17.90 -7.03
N LYS A 267 17.36 -18.98 -6.50
CA LYS A 267 17.45 -20.33 -7.05
C LYS A 267 16.65 -20.52 -8.34
N LEU A 268 15.68 -19.66 -8.65
CA LEU A 268 14.96 -19.71 -9.90
C LEU A 268 15.90 -19.52 -11.08
N THR A 269 15.68 -20.26 -12.16
CA THR A 269 16.36 -20.04 -13.44
C THR A 269 15.99 -18.66 -14.01
N GLU A 270 16.84 -18.11 -14.86
CA GLU A 270 16.55 -16.84 -15.54
C GLU A 270 15.19 -16.87 -16.27
N LYS A 271 14.88 -17.98 -16.93
CA LYS A 271 13.58 -18.18 -17.60
C LYS A 271 12.41 -18.08 -16.61
N GLN A 272 12.52 -18.68 -15.43
CA GLN A 272 11.49 -18.63 -14.39
C GLN A 272 11.33 -17.21 -13.83
N ARG A 273 12.44 -16.51 -13.53
CA ARG A 273 12.42 -15.11 -13.10
C ARG A 273 11.77 -14.21 -14.15
N ASN A 274 12.11 -14.40 -15.43
CA ASN A 274 11.49 -13.64 -16.52
C ASN A 274 10.00 -13.93 -16.65
N THR A 275 9.56 -15.18 -16.47
CA THR A 275 8.13 -15.51 -16.43
C THR A 275 7.44 -14.80 -15.26
N MET A 276 8.01 -14.84 -14.05
CA MET A 276 7.47 -14.16 -12.88
C MET A 276 7.35 -12.64 -13.10
N ARG A 277 8.34 -12.00 -13.73
CA ARG A 277 8.30 -10.58 -14.10
C ARG A 277 7.12 -10.26 -15.02
N LEU A 278 6.92 -11.04 -16.07
CA LEU A 278 5.81 -10.85 -17.02
C LEU A 278 4.45 -11.07 -16.38
N GLU A 279 4.33 -12.08 -15.51
CA GLU A 279 3.10 -12.32 -14.76
C GLU A 279 2.84 -11.21 -13.73
N ALA A 280 3.87 -10.65 -13.07
CA ALA A 280 3.74 -9.50 -12.21
C ALA A 280 3.15 -8.28 -12.95
N ILE A 281 3.70 -7.93 -14.11
CA ILE A 281 3.20 -6.85 -14.98
C ILE A 281 1.73 -7.09 -15.36
N ARG A 282 1.43 -8.31 -15.82
CA ARG A 282 0.08 -8.69 -16.26
C ARG A 282 -0.93 -8.61 -15.13
N TYR A 283 -0.54 -9.09 -13.95
CA TYR A 283 -1.43 -9.17 -12.79
C TYR A 283 -1.85 -7.79 -12.29
N VAL A 284 -0.95 -6.80 -12.34
CA VAL A 284 -1.22 -5.45 -11.86
C VAL A 284 -1.85 -4.53 -12.90
N ASP A 285 -2.07 -4.99 -14.13
CA ASP A 285 -2.70 -4.20 -15.21
C ASP A 285 -4.10 -3.68 -14.82
N LYS A 286 -4.82 -4.43 -14.01
CA LYS A 286 -6.13 -4.02 -13.45
C LYS A 286 -6.06 -2.81 -12.52
N TYR A 287 -4.87 -2.49 -11.98
CA TYR A 287 -4.64 -1.35 -11.08
C TYR A 287 -4.19 -0.08 -11.81
N GLU A 288 -4.26 -0.04 -13.15
CA GLU A 288 -3.95 1.17 -13.91
C GLU A 288 -4.87 2.33 -13.51
N SER A 289 -4.29 3.50 -13.20
CA SER A 289 -4.99 4.66 -12.63
C SER A 289 -6.17 5.15 -13.49
N ARG A 290 -6.05 5.10 -14.82
CA ARG A 290 -7.14 5.46 -15.74
C ARG A 290 -8.32 4.50 -15.63
N LYS A 291 -8.07 3.19 -15.55
CA LYS A 291 -9.11 2.17 -15.39
C LYS A 291 -9.83 2.33 -14.06
N ILE A 292 -9.07 2.52 -12.98
CA ILE A 292 -9.60 2.72 -11.63
C ILE A 292 -10.47 3.97 -11.56
N SER A 293 -9.97 5.11 -12.08
CA SER A 293 -10.70 6.37 -12.08
C SER A 293 -11.98 6.29 -12.92
N GLN A 294 -11.92 5.68 -14.10
CA GLN A 294 -13.10 5.51 -14.95
C GLN A 294 -14.16 4.62 -14.31
N ALA A 295 -13.75 3.53 -13.68
CA ALA A 295 -14.67 2.64 -12.97
C ALA A 295 -15.34 3.35 -11.78
N LEU A 296 -14.60 4.16 -11.02
CA LEU A 296 -15.15 4.96 -9.93
C LEU A 296 -16.12 6.03 -10.42
N ILE A 297 -15.77 6.75 -11.49
CA ILE A 297 -16.66 7.76 -12.10
C ILE A 297 -17.98 7.11 -12.56
N ASN A 298 -17.91 5.97 -13.23
CA ASN A 298 -19.09 5.25 -13.67
C ASN A 298 -19.95 4.84 -12.47
N LYS A 299 -19.33 4.32 -11.40
CA LYS A 299 -20.05 3.92 -10.17
C LYS A 299 -20.72 5.10 -9.47
N ILE A 300 -20.07 6.27 -9.45
CA ILE A 300 -20.66 7.50 -8.87
C ILE A 300 -21.86 7.98 -9.67
N LYS A 301 -21.87 7.80 -10.99
CA LYS A 301 -23.01 8.20 -11.85
C LYS A 301 -24.27 7.34 -11.62
N GLU A 302 -24.11 6.13 -11.05
CA GLU A 302 -25.24 5.22 -10.74
C GLU A 302 -26.00 5.65 -9.48
N ILE A 303 -25.44 6.49 -8.62
CA ILE A 303 -26.04 6.95 -7.36
C ILE A 303 -26.73 8.28 -7.55
#